data_8836a6d421747aae27e7e4e8e48fba9b
#
_entry.id   8836a6d421747aae27e7e4e8e48fba9b
#
_cell.length_a   1.000
_cell.length_b   1.000
_cell.length_c   1.000
_cell.angle_alpha   90.00
_cell.angle_beta   90.00
_cell.angle_gamma   90.00
#
_symmetry.space_group_name_H-M   'P 1'
#
loop_
_entity.id
_entity.type
_entity.pdbx_description
1 polymer ?
#
loop_
_entity_poly.entity_id
_entity_poly.type
_entity_poly.pdbx_seq_one_letter_code
_entity_poly.pdbx_strand_id
1 'polypeptide(L)'
;MKKTIELGRGISDELLFGSRFNDVKSVLGEPDEIDNSQIPSSDGEDDGDTVAWIYDKLGITLYFDEEDEWRLGTIEVDDKEFSLKGEKLISRSFIDVKRILQNMGIGEITEEKFDIEETDGIESRLLFSESKCINVWFESDICTEIQWSPFWENGKQKWAK
;
A
#
# COMPACT_ATOMS: atom_id res chain seq x y z
N MET A 1 1.44 -17.34 6.00
CA MET A 1 0.95 -16.57 4.82
C MET A 1 2.10 -16.27 3.87
N LYS A 2 1.91 -16.52 2.60
CA LYS A 2 2.91 -16.15 1.59
C LYS A 2 2.93 -14.64 1.42
N LYS A 3 4.12 -14.08 1.24
CA LYS A 3 4.29 -12.62 1.07
C LYS A 3 4.22 -12.24 -0.40
N THR A 4 3.07 -12.49 -1.02
CA THR A 4 2.80 -12.21 -2.43
C THR A 4 1.78 -11.09 -2.57
N ILE A 5 2.20 -9.99 -3.20
CA ILE A 5 1.33 -8.86 -3.49
C ILE A 5 0.44 -9.20 -4.68
N GLU A 6 -0.87 -9.04 -4.49
CA GLU A 6 -1.85 -9.23 -5.56
C GLU A 6 -2.59 -7.92 -5.78
N LEU A 7 -2.28 -7.25 -6.89
CA LEU A 7 -2.85 -5.94 -7.20
C LEU A 7 -4.37 -6.00 -7.28
N GLY A 8 -5.01 -5.03 -6.65
CA GLY A 8 -6.47 -4.95 -6.60
C GLY A 8 -7.15 -5.96 -5.69
N ARG A 9 -6.40 -6.89 -5.11
CA ARG A 9 -6.96 -8.01 -4.38
C ARG A 9 -6.51 -8.12 -2.92
N GLY A 10 -5.21 -8.04 -2.65
CA GLY A 10 -4.67 -8.13 -1.29
C GLY A 10 -3.32 -8.84 -1.23
N ILE A 11 -3.18 -9.77 -0.28
CA ILE A 11 -1.97 -10.59 -0.11
C ILE A 11 -2.35 -12.07 -0.20
N SER A 12 -1.79 -12.79 -1.18
CA SER A 12 -1.81 -14.26 -1.29
C SER A 12 -3.18 -14.94 -1.17
N ASP A 13 -4.25 -14.35 -1.63
CA ASP A 13 -5.62 -14.87 -1.48
C ASP A 13 -6.08 -15.06 -0.01
N GLU A 14 -5.25 -14.71 0.95
CA GLU A 14 -5.55 -14.90 2.38
C GLU A 14 -6.02 -13.61 3.04
N LEU A 15 -5.40 -12.49 2.70
CA LEU A 15 -5.77 -11.17 3.22
C LEU A 15 -6.33 -10.33 2.08
N LEU A 16 -7.65 -10.19 2.03
CA LEU A 16 -8.34 -9.58 0.90
C LEU A 16 -8.88 -8.19 1.20
N PHE A 17 -8.80 -7.29 0.22
CA PHE A 17 -9.47 -5.99 0.31
C PHE A 17 -10.97 -6.19 0.51
N GLY A 18 -11.56 -5.37 1.37
CA GLY A 18 -12.96 -5.51 1.77
C GLY A 18 -13.15 -6.32 3.06
N SER A 19 -12.08 -6.93 3.57
CA SER A 19 -12.12 -7.64 4.85
C SER A 19 -12.43 -6.69 5.99
N ARG A 20 -13.16 -7.17 6.98
CA ARG A 20 -13.44 -6.42 8.19
C ARG A 20 -12.44 -6.81 9.28
N PHE A 21 -12.48 -6.09 10.40
CA PHE A 21 -11.53 -6.33 11.51
C PHE A 21 -11.43 -7.79 11.92
N ASN A 22 -12.56 -8.46 12.09
CA ASN A 22 -12.57 -9.87 12.52
C ASN A 22 -11.96 -10.82 11.48
N ASP A 23 -12.16 -10.53 10.20
CA ASP A 23 -11.55 -11.31 9.12
C ASP A 23 -10.04 -11.20 9.16
N VAL A 24 -9.53 -9.98 9.37
CA VAL A 24 -8.09 -9.72 9.45
C VAL A 24 -7.50 -10.42 10.68
N LYS A 25 -8.16 -10.35 11.82
CA LYS A 25 -7.71 -11.05 13.04
C LYS A 25 -7.61 -12.55 12.84
N SER A 26 -8.53 -13.11 12.06
CA SER A 26 -8.51 -14.55 11.75
C SER A 26 -7.29 -14.96 10.93
N VAL A 27 -6.78 -14.06 10.10
CA VAL A 27 -5.61 -14.33 9.23
C VAL A 27 -4.29 -13.96 9.93
N LEU A 28 -4.21 -12.77 10.53
CA LEU A 28 -2.97 -12.20 11.05
C LEU A 28 -2.87 -12.17 12.57
N GLY A 29 -3.97 -12.35 13.29
CA GLY A 29 -4.03 -12.17 14.73
C GLY A 29 -4.17 -10.70 15.11
N GLU A 30 -3.88 -10.38 16.36
CA GLU A 30 -3.96 -9.01 16.87
C GLU A 30 -2.80 -8.17 16.31
N PRO A 31 -3.03 -6.90 15.95
CA PRO A 31 -1.94 -6.02 15.53
C PRO A 31 -1.03 -5.65 16.71
N ASP A 32 0.20 -5.31 16.40
CA ASP A 32 1.15 -4.81 17.40
C ASP A 32 0.77 -3.42 17.90
N GLU A 33 0.22 -2.60 16.98
CA GLU A 33 -0.19 -1.24 17.29
C GLU A 33 -1.43 -0.87 16.48
N ILE A 34 -2.32 -0.09 17.08
CA ILE A 34 -3.48 0.49 16.39
C ILE A 34 -3.34 2.01 16.48
N ASP A 35 -3.30 2.66 15.32
CA ASP A 35 -3.22 4.12 15.22
C ASP A 35 -4.56 4.66 14.72
N ASN A 36 -5.23 5.42 15.59
CA ASN A 36 -6.52 6.04 15.29
C ASN A 36 -6.38 7.51 14.91
N SER A 37 -5.15 7.98 14.60
CA SER A 37 -4.96 9.38 14.26
C SER A 37 -5.72 9.72 12.99
N GLN A 38 -6.41 10.86 13.01
CA GLN A 38 -7.09 11.37 11.83
C GLN A 38 -6.06 11.88 10.83
N ILE A 39 -6.17 11.44 9.58
CA ILE A 39 -5.39 12.01 8.50
C ILE A 39 -6.24 13.14 7.93
N PRO A 40 -5.86 14.42 8.11
CA PRO A 40 -6.63 15.52 7.54
C PRO A 40 -6.67 15.41 6.04
N SER A 41 -7.85 15.51 5.43
CA SER A 41 -7.96 15.55 3.99
C SER A 41 -7.29 16.82 3.47
N SER A 42 -6.69 16.74 2.29
CA SER A 42 -5.95 17.86 1.69
C SER A 42 -6.82 19.06 1.32
N ASP A 43 -8.12 18.86 1.23
CA ASP A 43 -9.11 19.91 0.88
C ASP A 43 -9.93 20.42 2.08
N GLY A 44 -9.59 19.96 3.30
CA GLY A 44 -10.23 20.42 4.53
C GLY A 44 -11.60 19.84 4.78
N GLU A 45 -12.08 18.93 3.96
CA GLU A 45 -13.32 18.20 4.22
C GLU A 45 -13.05 17.03 5.16
N ASP A 46 -13.99 16.79 6.07
CA ASP A 46 -13.90 15.65 6.98
C ASP A 46 -14.42 14.41 6.28
N ASP A 47 -13.51 13.60 5.72
CA ASP A 47 -13.83 12.37 5.00
C ASP A 47 -14.03 11.16 5.94
N GLY A 48 -14.16 11.43 7.25
CA GLY A 48 -14.28 10.39 8.25
C GLY A 48 -12.95 9.98 8.86
N ASP A 49 -13.00 9.00 9.72
CA ASP A 49 -11.83 8.52 10.46
C ASP A 49 -11.12 7.39 9.69
N THR A 50 -9.82 7.33 9.86
CA THR A 50 -8.97 6.24 9.36
C THR A 50 -8.28 5.57 10.53
N VAL A 51 -8.26 4.23 10.52
CA VAL A 51 -7.58 3.42 11.53
C VAL A 51 -6.49 2.61 10.84
N ALA A 52 -5.27 2.68 11.36
CA ALA A 52 -4.16 1.87 10.89
C ALA A 52 -3.86 0.74 11.88
N TRP A 53 -3.78 -0.48 11.36
CA TRP A 53 -3.35 -1.65 12.12
C TRP A 53 -1.94 -2.01 11.68
N ILE A 54 -1.01 -1.96 12.62
CA ILE A 54 0.43 -2.12 12.35
C ILE A 54 0.92 -3.47 12.86
N TYR A 55 1.52 -4.24 11.98
CA TYR A 55 2.13 -5.54 12.27
C TYR A 55 3.63 -5.43 12.01
N ASP A 56 4.38 -4.97 13.01
CA ASP A 56 5.80 -4.67 12.86
C ASP A 56 6.63 -5.86 12.40
N LYS A 57 6.38 -7.03 12.98
CA LYS A 57 7.14 -8.24 12.67
C LYS A 57 6.89 -8.77 11.25
N LEU A 58 5.71 -8.50 10.72
CA LEU A 58 5.33 -8.93 9.38
C LEU A 58 5.68 -7.89 8.33
N GLY A 59 5.96 -6.66 8.74
CA GLY A 59 6.18 -5.55 7.82
C GLY A 59 4.92 -5.16 7.07
N ILE A 60 3.77 -5.20 7.74
CA ILE A 60 2.47 -4.91 7.14
C ILE A 60 1.77 -3.81 7.95
N THR A 61 1.20 -2.85 7.24
CA THR A 61 0.28 -1.86 7.81
C THR A 61 -1.01 -1.88 7.00
N LEU A 62 -2.14 -1.95 7.69
CA LEU A 62 -3.46 -2.03 7.10
C LEU A 62 -4.27 -0.78 7.46
N TYR A 63 -4.96 -0.22 6.47
CA TYR A 63 -5.77 0.99 6.66
C TYR A 63 -7.24 0.68 6.43
N PHE A 64 -8.05 1.08 7.40
CA PHE A 64 -9.51 0.93 7.39
C PHE A 64 -10.13 2.31 7.49
N ASP A 65 -11.02 2.65 6.57
CA ASP A 65 -11.68 3.96 6.54
C ASP A 65 -13.15 3.85 6.94
N GLU A 66 -13.62 4.79 7.75
CA GLU A 66 -15.02 4.90 8.13
C GLU A 66 -15.93 5.02 6.91
N GLU A 67 -15.51 5.79 5.93
CA GLU A 67 -16.20 5.98 4.66
C GLU A 67 -16.45 4.66 3.93
N ASP A 68 -15.56 3.70 4.08
CA ASP A 68 -15.67 2.36 3.48
C ASP A 68 -16.29 1.33 4.43
N GLU A 69 -17.03 1.80 5.43
CA GLU A 69 -17.63 0.93 6.46
C GLU A 69 -16.59 0.07 7.19
N TRP A 70 -15.42 0.62 7.43
CA TRP A 70 -14.30 -0.05 8.11
C TRP A 70 -13.82 -1.32 7.39
N ARG A 71 -13.91 -1.34 6.07
CA ARG A 71 -13.32 -2.40 5.26
C ARG A 71 -11.86 -2.10 4.97
N LEU A 72 -11.06 -3.15 4.84
CA LEU A 72 -9.65 -3.01 4.46
C LEU A 72 -9.56 -2.37 3.07
N GLY A 73 -9.06 -1.15 3.00
CA GLY A 73 -9.00 -0.37 1.78
C GLY A 73 -7.59 -0.07 1.27
N THR A 74 -6.56 -0.25 2.10
CA THR A 74 -5.17 -0.02 1.69
C THR A 74 -4.27 -0.95 2.47
N ILE A 75 -3.30 -1.53 1.77
CA ILE A 75 -2.24 -2.35 2.38
C ILE A 75 -0.90 -1.72 2.04
N GLU A 76 -0.04 -1.62 3.05
CA GLU A 76 1.32 -1.11 2.91
C GLU A 76 2.28 -2.15 3.47
N VAL A 77 3.36 -2.41 2.75
CA VAL A 77 4.39 -3.36 3.20
C VAL A 77 5.78 -2.74 3.09
N ASP A 78 6.64 -3.06 4.03
CA ASP A 78 8.04 -2.60 4.05
C ASP A 78 9.04 -3.74 4.20
N ASP A 79 8.59 -4.98 4.23
CA ASP A 79 9.47 -6.15 4.32
C ASP A 79 9.96 -6.56 2.93
N LYS A 80 11.27 -6.70 2.78
CA LYS A 80 11.92 -7.04 1.52
C LYS A 80 11.52 -8.40 0.94
N GLU A 81 10.91 -9.25 1.74
CA GLU A 81 10.47 -10.58 1.29
C GLU A 81 9.17 -10.55 0.48
N PHE A 82 8.43 -9.43 0.49
CA PHE A 82 7.25 -9.31 -0.36
C PHE A 82 7.62 -9.27 -1.83
N SER A 83 6.87 -10.00 -2.64
CA SER A 83 7.08 -10.04 -4.09
C SER A 83 5.83 -9.62 -4.85
N LEU A 84 6.04 -9.00 -6.00
CA LEU A 84 5.00 -8.64 -6.97
C LEU A 84 5.33 -9.40 -8.26
N LYS A 85 4.44 -10.30 -8.67
CA LYS A 85 4.66 -11.15 -9.85
C LYS A 85 6.02 -11.83 -9.85
N GLY A 86 6.44 -12.31 -8.67
CA GLY A 86 7.71 -13.01 -8.51
C GLY A 86 8.93 -12.12 -8.29
N GLU A 87 8.78 -10.81 -8.34
CA GLU A 87 9.87 -9.86 -8.17
C GLU A 87 9.84 -9.19 -6.79
N LYS A 88 10.95 -9.23 -6.09
CA LYS A 88 11.12 -8.52 -4.82
C LYS A 88 11.66 -7.14 -5.11
N LEU A 89 10.88 -6.10 -4.82
CA LEU A 89 11.21 -4.72 -5.17
C LEU A 89 11.86 -3.94 -4.04
N ILE A 90 11.47 -4.19 -2.80
CA ILE A 90 11.97 -3.47 -1.63
C ILE A 90 13.46 -3.74 -1.46
N SER A 91 14.24 -2.71 -1.22
CA SER A 91 15.70 -2.66 -1.15
C SER A 91 16.41 -2.59 -2.50
N ARG A 92 15.68 -2.59 -3.61
CA ARG A 92 16.29 -2.38 -4.94
C ARG A 92 16.37 -0.89 -5.26
N SER A 93 17.25 -0.55 -6.20
CA SER A 93 17.41 0.82 -6.67
C SER A 93 16.20 1.29 -7.47
N PHE A 94 15.99 2.62 -7.50
CA PHE A 94 14.95 3.26 -8.28
C PHE A 94 14.97 2.82 -9.76
N ILE A 95 16.14 2.82 -10.37
CA ILE A 95 16.29 2.45 -11.79
C ILE A 95 15.87 1.00 -12.02
N ASP A 96 16.29 0.09 -11.15
CA ASP A 96 15.94 -1.33 -11.26
C ASP A 96 14.44 -1.55 -11.11
N VAL A 97 13.82 -0.94 -10.11
CA VAL A 97 12.38 -1.07 -9.86
C VAL A 97 11.57 -0.51 -11.02
N LYS A 98 11.95 0.66 -11.52
CA LYS A 98 11.28 1.27 -12.67
C LYS A 98 11.31 0.35 -13.89
N ARG A 99 12.47 -0.24 -14.18
CA ARG A 99 12.63 -1.18 -15.30
C ARG A 99 11.78 -2.43 -15.09
N ILE A 100 11.79 -3.01 -13.88
CA ILE A 100 11.01 -4.20 -13.54
C ILE A 100 9.51 -3.92 -13.72
N LEU A 101 9.02 -2.80 -13.21
CA LEU A 101 7.61 -2.42 -13.35
C LEU A 101 7.21 -2.23 -14.82
N GLN A 102 8.07 -1.61 -15.61
CA GLN A 102 7.82 -1.45 -17.05
C GLN A 102 7.75 -2.79 -17.77
N ASN A 103 8.62 -3.72 -17.41
CA ASN A 103 8.66 -5.06 -18.00
C ASN A 103 7.51 -5.96 -17.58
N MET A 104 6.87 -5.64 -16.45
CA MET A 104 5.69 -6.38 -15.97
C MET A 104 4.41 -6.07 -16.75
N GLY A 105 4.41 -5.02 -17.56
CA GLY A 105 3.22 -4.59 -18.25
C GLY A 105 2.21 -3.90 -17.34
N ILE A 106 2.66 -3.21 -16.29
CA ILE A 106 1.80 -2.45 -15.38
C ILE A 106 1.10 -1.28 -16.10
N GLY A 107 1.59 -0.90 -17.28
CA GLY A 107 1.04 0.17 -18.07
C GLY A 107 1.70 1.50 -17.76
N GLU A 108 0.92 2.54 -17.61
CA GLU A 108 1.44 3.86 -17.31
C GLU A 108 2.03 3.91 -15.90
N ILE A 109 3.22 4.45 -15.78
CA ILE A 109 3.91 4.66 -14.52
C ILE A 109 4.27 6.12 -14.45
N THR A 110 3.82 6.81 -13.41
CA THR A 110 4.12 8.21 -13.17
C THR A 110 5.17 8.31 -12.07
N GLU A 111 6.11 9.23 -12.25
CA GLU A 111 7.17 9.51 -11.29
C GLU A 111 6.92 10.84 -10.62
N GLU A 112 7.04 10.88 -9.29
CA GLU A 112 6.95 12.09 -8.51
C GLU A 112 8.14 12.18 -7.56
N LYS A 113 8.75 13.36 -7.47
CA LYS A 113 9.89 13.63 -6.61
C LYS A 113 9.51 14.63 -5.53
N PHE A 114 9.81 14.31 -4.28
CA PHE A 114 9.51 15.18 -3.16
C PHE A 114 10.72 15.98 -2.74
N ASP A 115 10.47 17.25 -2.37
CA ASP A 115 11.49 18.16 -1.93
C ASP A 115 12.11 17.67 -0.61
N ILE A 116 13.44 17.76 -0.50
CA ILE A 116 14.20 17.39 0.69
C ILE A 116 13.68 18.12 1.94
N GLU A 117 13.27 19.37 1.81
CA GLU A 117 12.74 20.17 2.92
C GLU A 117 11.40 19.62 3.44
N GLU A 118 10.57 19.07 2.55
CA GLU A 118 9.27 18.48 2.92
C GLU A 118 9.40 17.10 3.58
N THR A 119 10.55 16.46 3.44
CA THR A 119 10.80 15.10 3.91
C THR A 119 11.88 15.01 4.97
N ASP A 120 12.06 16.07 5.76
CA ASP A 120 13.06 16.16 6.86
C ASP A 120 14.48 15.83 6.41
N GLY A 121 14.87 16.29 5.20
CA GLY A 121 16.20 16.09 4.67
C GLY A 121 16.42 14.76 3.95
N ILE A 122 15.38 13.93 3.81
CA ILE A 122 15.45 12.66 3.10
C ILE A 122 14.94 12.87 1.66
N GLU A 123 15.72 12.47 0.66
CA GLU A 123 15.28 12.50 -0.72
C GLU A 123 14.27 11.37 -0.95
N SER A 124 13.02 11.73 -1.27
CA SER A 124 11.95 10.78 -1.50
C SER A 124 11.43 10.85 -2.93
N ARG A 125 11.14 9.70 -3.50
CA ARG A 125 10.50 9.56 -4.81
C ARG A 125 9.35 8.58 -4.73
N LEU A 126 8.40 8.72 -5.66
CA LEU A 126 7.27 7.85 -5.79
C LEU A 126 7.12 7.42 -7.24
N LEU A 127 6.97 6.11 -7.48
CA LEU A 127 6.48 5.58 -8.74
C LEU A 127 5.08 5.08 -8.50
N PHE A 128 4.12 5.48 -9.32
CA PHE A 128 2.75 5.02 -9.14
C PHE A 128 2.04 4.76 -10.47
N SER A 129 1.06 3.87 -10.40
CA SER A 129 0.13 3.60 -11.50
C SER A 129 -1.27 3.78 -10.97
N GLU A 130 -2.00 4.77 -11.50
CA GLU A 130 -3.39 5.02 -11.09
C GLU A 130 -4.30 3.85 -11.48
N SER A 131 -4.13 3.32 -12.67
CA SER A 131 -4.97 2.21 -13.17
C SER A 131 -4.77 0.92 -12.39
N LYS A 132 -3.59 0.70 -11.82
CA LYS A 132 -3.28 -0.49 -11.02
C LYS A 132 -3.31 -0.23 -9.52
N CYS A 133 -3.62 1.01 -9.13
CA CYS A 133 -3.75 1.41 -7.72
C CYS A 133 -2.56 1.01 -6.86
N ILE A 134 -1.35 1.24 -7.35
CA ILE A 134 -0.11 0.92 -6.65
C ILE A 134 0.79 2.14 -6.53
N ASN A 135 1.37 2.31 -5.34
CA ASN A 135 2.39 3.31 -5.04
C ASN A 135 3.64 2.59 -4.56
N VAL A 136 4.79 2.94 -5.14
CA VAL A 136 6.09 2.39 -4.75
C VAL A 136 6.97 3.53 -4.31
N TRP A 137 7.37 3.51 -3.04
CA TRP A 137 8.11 4.60 -2.40
C TRP A 137 9.61 4.31 -2.31
N PHE A 138 10.40 5.37 -2.47
CA PHE A 138 11.87 5.33 -2.42
C PHE A 138 12.39 6.40 -1.49
N GLU A 139 13.39 6.03 -0.70
CA GLU A 139 14.21 6.98 0.08
C GLU A 139 15.64 6.83 -0.39
N SER A 140 16.28 7.96 -0.74
CA SER A 140 17.65 7.98 -1.27
C SER A 140 17.84 6.98 -2.42
N ASP A 141 16.86 6.92 -3.32
CA ASP A 141 16.83 6.06 -4.52
C ASP A 141 16.80 4.56 -4.23
N ILE A 142 16.43 4.16 -3.02
CA ILE A 142 16.22 2.74 -2.65
C ILE A 142 14.75 2.54 -2.29
N CYS A 143 14.14 1.49 -2.82
CA CYS A 143 12.74 1.15 -2.53
C CYS A 143 12.57 0.77 -1.07
N THR A 144 11.67 1.46 -0.37
CA THR A 144 11.43 1.26 1.06
C THR A 144 10.08 0.65 1.38
N GLU A 145 9.05 0.94 0.57
CA GLU A 145 7.71 0.45 0.85
C GLU A 145 6.85 0.41 -0.40
N ILE A 146 5.86 -0.47 -0.37
CA ILE A 146 4.87 -0.62 -1.44
C ILE A 146 3.48 -0.53 -0.81
N GLN A 147 2.61 0.25 -1.44
CA GLN A 147 1.25 0.49 -0.98
C GLN A 147 0.29 0.27 -2.13
N TRP A 148 -0.79 -0.48 -1.91
CA TRP A 148 -1.79 -0.71 -2.96
C TRP A 148 -3.19 -0.80 -2.37
N SER A 149 -4.18 -0.67 -3.25
CA SER A 149 -5.59 -0.59 -2.89
C SER A 149 -6.46 -1.30 -3.92
N PRO A 150 -7.77 -1.47 -3.65
CA PRO A 150 -8.69 -2.09 -4.62
C PRO A 150 -8.75 -1.30 -5.92
N PHE A 151 -9.01 -1.99 -7.02
CA PHE A 151 -9.28 -1.34 -8.29
C PHE A 151 -10.63 -0.60 -8.23
N TRP A 152 -10.76 0.40 -9.09
CA TRP A 152 -12.00 1.15 -9.23
C TRP A 152 -12.76 0.66 -10.45
N GLU A 153 -14.08 0.52 -10.29
CA GLU A 153 -14.99 0.14 -11.37
C GLU A 153 -16.26 0.96 -11.23
N ASN A 154 -16.67 1.68 -12.28
CA ASN A 154 -17.85 2.54 -12.27
C ASN A 154 -17.85 3.56 -11.12
N GLY A 155 -16.70 4.14 -10.81
CA GLY A 155 -16.55 5.13 -9.74
C GLY A 155 -16.58 4.56 -8.33
N LYS A 156 -16.54 3.25 -8.18
CA LYS A 156 -16.54 2.55 -6.89
C LYS A 156 -15.38 1.58 -6.78
N GLN A 157 -14.98 1.30 -5.56
CA GLN A 157 -13.98 0.29 -5.27
C GLN A 157 -14.54 -1.10 -5.58
N LYS A 158 -13.72 -1.92 -6.22
CA LYS A 158 -14.05 -3.30 -6.51
C LYS A 158 -13.51 -4.18 -5.39
N TRP A 159 -14.35 -4.50 -4.43
CA TRP A 159 -13.95 -5.31 -3.29
C TRP A 159 -13.68 -6.77 -3.69
N ALA A 160 -12.61 -7.34 -3.13
CA ALA A 160 -12.27 -8.75 -3.33
C ALA A 160 -13.09 -9.67 -2.41
N LYS A 161 -13.65 -9.08 -1.32
CA LYS A 161 -14.40 -9.83 -0.32
C LYS A 161 -15.69 -9.12 0.07
#